data_daec6344baeea4a5976ccc5579ec224e
#
_entry.id   daec6344baeea4a5976ccc5579ec224e
#
_cell.length_a   1.000
_cell.length_b   1.000
_cell.length_c   1.000
_cell.angle_alpha   90.00
_cell.angle_beta   90.00
_cell.angle_gamma   90.00
#
_symmetry.space_group_name_H-M   'P 1'
#
loop_
_entity.id
_entity.type
_entity.pdbx_description
1 polymer ?
#
loop_
_entity_poly.entity_id
_entity_poly.type
_entity_poly.pdbx_seq_one_letter_code
_entity_poly.pdbx_strand_id
1 'polypeptide(L)'
;MYLFAPLSFKFKISVLAFVAISGTSFAQSFTPSTDPKLQKIGFTVKEDTAWTSIFLRSKGWFGADGIFSIPMDGVDSVGAAKRQTTFFVFSDSLIGEVIDNKAHNAVMPHNTVAYIKGNIPSADAIKFYWDTTAKGKPESMFIPHTPNTKPGDYFWLGDGFVNTALHNTTYLFGYRIRNTKNGIGFQEVGNVLIAIPKGSKPPFKDQRQMDTPLYFDEASGFHGSFGAGILNNSASAKVPGADGFVYVYGIRTPGKSVVVARVTPKDFEKFDRWVFFDGQGWTTDMNKAAAIADRASNEMSVTPLPDGRYAMVFQMDGISKWVAMRLGSSPYGPFGPIINLYNTDRYSGKVITYNAKAHPSLSRPGELLITYNVNFTDFFNQLNATPDIYRPRFVRVIFDKPRD
;
A
#
# COMPACT_ATOMS: atom_id res chain seq x y z
N MET A 1 29.05 -7.00 -32.30
CA MET A 1 28.84 -5.54 -32.52
C MET A 1 27.37 -5.39 -32.93
N TYR A 2 26.48 -5.27 -31.96
CA TYR A 2 25.06 -5.00 -32.20
C TYR A 2 24.75 -3.63 -31.60
N LEU A 3 24.46 -2.70 -32.50
CA LEU A 3 24.06 -1.33 -32.23
C LEU A 3 22.65 -1.33 -31.58
N PHE A 4 22.54 -0.84 -30.37
CA PHE A 4 21.27 -0.48 -29.77
C PHE A 4 20.83 0.89 -30.31
N ALA A 5 19.75 0.91 -31.07
CA ALA A 5 19.06 2.14 -31.42
C ALA A 5 18.33 2.72 -30.21
N PRO A 6 18.41 4.02 -29.93
CA PRO A 6 17.64 4.62 -28.84
C PRO A 6 16.18 4.77 -29.29
N LEU A 7 15.27 4.07 -28.62
CA LEU A 7 13.83 4.35 -28.75
C LEU A 7 13.54 5.68 -28.04
N SER A 8 13.43 6.74 -28.82
CA SER A 8 12.94 8.03 -28.36
C SER A 8 11.40 7.97 -28.22
N PHE A 9 10.90 7.69 -27.03
CA PHE A 9 9.49 7.89 -26.69
C PHE A 9 9.29 9.35 -26.26
N LYS A 10 8.73 10.16 -27.15
CA LYS A 10 8.25 11.51 -26.79
C LYS A 10 6.92 11.38 -26.06
N PHE A 11 6.94 11.49 -24.76
CA PHE A 11 5.72 11.66 -23.95
C PHE A 11 5.18 13.09 -24.16
N LYS A 12 4.08 13.21 -24.88
CA LYS A 12 3.26 14.42 -24.83
C LYS A 12 2.30 14.27 -23.65
N ILE A 13 2.50 15.04 -22.60
CA ILE A 13 1.49 15.25 -21.55
C ILE A 13 0.37 16.06 -22.20
N SER A 14 -0.66 15.37 -22.65
CA SER A 14 -1.93 16.02 -22.98
C SER A 14 -2.70 16.21 -21.69
N VAL A 15 -2.82 17.45 -21.23
CA VAL A 15 -3.82 17.85 -20.25
C VAL A 15 -5.19 17.55 -20.88
N LEU A 16 -5.78 16.42 -20.51
CA LEU A 16 -7.13 16.09 -20.93
C LEU A 16 -8.11 16.94 -20.13
N ALA A 17 -8.70 17.92 -20.83
CA ALA A 17 -9.92 18.57 -20.40
C ALA A 17 -11.02 17.48 -20.34
N PHE A 18 -11.55 17.22 -19.15
CA PHE A 18 -12.70 16.36 -18.96
C PHE A 18 -13.93 17.00 -19.57
N VAL A 19 -14.43 16.46 -20.67
CA VAL A 19 -15.77 16.71 -21.14
C VAL A 19 -16.72 15.94 -20.21
N ALA A 20 -17.55 16.67 -19.48
CA ALA A 20 -18.59 16.13 -18.63
C ALA A 20 -19.65 15.44 -19.50
N ILE A 21 -19.64 14.12 -19.52
CA ILE A 21 -20.81 13.33 -19.95
C ILE A 21 -21.68 13.16 -18.70
N SER A 22 -22.83 13.79 -18.70
CA SER A 22 -23.85 13.73 -17.65
C SER A 22 -24.56 12.36 -17.68
N GLY A 23 -23.93 11.37 -17.07
CA GLY A 23 -24.59 10.17 -16.59
C GLY A 23 -24.82 10.32 -15.10
N THR A 24 -26.06 10.44 -14.64
CA THR A 24 -26.45 10.52 -13.23
C THR A 24 -26.25 9.17 -12.54
N SER A 25 -24.99 8.80 -12.27
CA SER A 25 -24.68 7.84 -11.24
C SER A 25 -24.45 8.63 -9.96
N PHE A 26 -25.40 8.55 -9.03
CA PHE A 26 -25.23 9.09 -7.68
C PHE A 26 -24.11 8.30 -6.95
N ALA A 27 -22.88 8.65 -7.21
CA ALA A 27 -21.82 8.34 -6.27
C ALA A 27 -22.18 9.07 -4.97
N GLN A 28 -22.55 8.33 -3.94
CA GLN A 28 -22.82 8.90 -2.63
C GLN A 28 -21.54 9.60 -2.17
N SER A 29 -21.56 10.94 -2.19
CA SER A 29 -20.42 11.77 -1.81
C SER A 29 -20.15 11.56 -0.33
N PHE A 30 -18.89 11.29 0.04
CA PHE A 30 -18.49 11.23 1.43
C PHE A 30 -18.68 12.58 2.11
N THR A 31 -19.30 12.57 3.28
CA THR A 31 -19.41 13.76 4.15
C THR A 31 -18.65 13.47 5.45
N PRO A 32 -17.62 14.27 5.79
CA PRO A 32 -16.90 14.10 7.04
C PRO A 32 -17.82 14.25 8.26
N SER A 33 -17.58 13.43 9.27
CA SER A 33 -18.27 13.51 10.55
C SER A 33 -18.02 14.87 11.22
N THR A 34 -19.06 15.43 11.82
CA THR A 34 -18.98 16.65 12.63
C THR A 34 -18.77 16.38 14.12
N ASP A 35 -18.62 15.09 14.53
CA ASP A 35 -18.33 14.74 15.93
C ASP A 35 -17.04 15.46 16.39
N PRO A 36 -17.10 16.27 17.48
CA PRO A 36 -15.93 17.00 17.99
C PRO A 36 -14.73 16.11 18.31
N LYS A 37 -14.96 14.85 18.68
CA LYS A 37 -13.90 13.86 18.98
C LYS A 37 -13.10 13.48 17.75
N LEU A 38 -13.66 13.64 16.56
CA LEU A 38 -13.03 13.26 15.29
C LEU A 38 -12.42 14.44 14.53
N GLN A 39 -12.51 15.67 15.07
CA GLN A 39 -12.06 16.89 14.38
C GLN A 39 -10.57 17.12 14.48
N LYS A 40 -9.93 16.72 15.58
CA LYS A 40 -8.53 17.02 15.86
C LYS A 40 -7.90 16.05 16.86
N ILE A 41 -6.59 16.00 16.83
CA ILE A 41 -5.71 15.37 17.82
C ILE A 41 -4.42 16.20 17.87
N GLY A 42 -3.83 16.35 19.03
CA GLY A 42 -2.53 17.00 19.17
C GLY A 42 -1.40 16.04 18.76
N PHE A 43 -0.44 16.54 18.00
CA PHE A 43 0.72 15.76 17.57
C PHE A 43 1.89 16.64 17.13
N THR A 44 3.07 16.02 17.09
CA THR A 44 4.26 16.54 16.41
C THR A 44 4.75 15.54 15.37
N VAL A 45 5.43 16.00 14.31
CA VAL A 45 5.99 15.13 13.28
C VAL A 45 7.48 15.36 13.15
N LYS A 46 8.24 14.27 13.04
CA LYS A 46 9.69 14.28 12.82
C LYS A 46 10.04 13.32 11.68
N GLU A 47 11.02 13.69 10.87
CA GLU A 47 11.63 12.75 9.93
C GLU A 47 12.34 11.65 10.71
N ASP A 48 12.15 10.39 10.29
CA ASP A 48 12.91 9.26 10.84
C ASP A 48 14.03 8.88 9.87
N THR A 49 15.16 9.58 10.03
CA THR A 49 16.34 9.36 9.19
C THR A 49 16.96 7.99 9.41
N ALA A 50 16.81 7.40 10.60
CA ALA A 50 17.31 6.06 10.90
C ALA A 50 16.56 5.00 10.08
N TRP A 51 15.23 5.02 10.04
CA TRP A 51 14.45 4.14 9.18
C TRP A 51 14.68 4.44 7.70
N THR A 52 14.75 5.71 7.30
CA THR A 52 15.00 6.09 5.91
C THR A 52 16.37 5.57 5.42
N SER A 53 17.40 5.59 6.27
CA SER A 53 18.77 5.23 5.89
C SER A 53 18.97 3.74 5.57
N ILE A 54 18.19 2.83 6.18
CA ILE A 54 18.37 1.38 5.91
C ILE A 54 17.94 0.97 4.49
N PHE A 55 17.18 1.82 3.81
CA PHE A 55 16.78 1.67 2.41
C PHE A 55 17.71 2.42 1.43
N LEU A 56 18.71 3.14 1.93
CA LEU A 56 19.76 3.74 1.10
C LEU A 56 20.84 2.70 0.83
N ARG A 57 20.77 2.07 -0.34
CA ARG A 57 21.64 0.96 -0.72
C ARG A 57 22.34 1.30 -2.04
N SER A 58 23.57 0.80 -2.21
CA SER A 58 24.35 0.99 -3.43
C SER A 58 24.55 -0.29 -4.23
N LYS A 59 24.11 -1.45 -3.70
CA LYS A 59 24.27 -2.75 -4.37
C LYS A 59 23.11 -3.67 -4.09
N GLY A 60 22.69 -4.42 -5.09
CA GLY A 60 21.51 -5.27 -5.04
C GLY A 60 20.23 -4.43 -5.15
N TRP A 61 19.32 -4.57 -4.20
CA TRP A 61 18.13 -3.71 -4.11
C TRP A 61 18.55 -2.29 -3.69
N PHE A 62 18.12 -1.27 -4.45
CA PHE A 62 18.46 0.12 -4.12
C PHE A 62 17.29 1.12 -4.25
N GLY A 63 16.09 0.67 -4.61
CA GLY A 63 14.92 1.52 -4.66
C GLY A 63 13.64 0.73 -4.90
N ALA A 64 12.51 1.22 -4.41
CA ALA A 64 11.17 0.70 -4.69
C ALA A 64 10.08 1.63 -4.16
N ASP A 65 8.84 1.34 -4.56
CA ASP A 65 7.62 1.87 -3.97
C ASP A 65 6.70 0.76 -3.42
N GLY A 66 5.46 1.11 -3.02
CA GLY A 66 4.48 0.15 -2.55
C GLY A 66 4.90 -0.57 -1.26
N ILE A 67 5.32 0.17 -0.23
CA ILE A 67 5.94 -0.41 0.97
C ILE A 67 4.87 -0.77 2.00
N PHE A 68 4.55 -2.06 2.15
CA PHE A 68 3.74 -2.57 3.25
C PHE A 68 4.58 -3.40 4.21
N SER A 69 4.19 -3.42 5.49
CA SER A 69 4.88 -4.17 6.54
C SER A 69 3.93 -5.15 7.20
N ILE A 70 4.28 -6.43 7.19
CA ILE A 70 3.45 -7.53 7.68
C ILE A 70 4.18 -8.23 8.83
N PRO A 71 3.67 -8.18 10.06
CA PRO A 71 4.23 -8.92 11.17
C PRO A 71 4.04 -10.42 11.00
N MET A 72 5.14 -11.19 11.02
CA MET A 72 5.13 -12.62 10.68
C MET A 72 4.53 -13.53 11.76
N ASP A 73 4.26 -13.02 12.95
CA ASP A 73 3.51 -13.71 14.00
C ASP A 73 2.00 -13.35 13.99
N GLY A 74 1.56 -12.47 13.07
CA GLY A 74 0.19 -12.02 12.94
C GLY A 74 -0.24 -10.98 13.98
N VAL A 75 0.68 -10.47 14.80
CA VAL A 75 0.41 -9.44 15.83
C VAL A 75 0.75 -8.06 15.27
N ASP A 76 -0.27 -7.30 14.86
CA ASP A 76 -0.11 -5.97 14.26
C ASP A 76 -0.45 -4.82 15.22
N SER A 77 -0.37 -5.06 16.51
CA SER A 77 -0.51 -4.00 17.51
C SER A 77 0.73 -3.10 17.55
N VAL A 78 0.53 -1.85 17.98
CA VAL A 78 1.60 -0.87 18.10
C VAL A 78 2.77 -1.40 18.93
N GLY A 79 3.97 -1.39 18.36
CA GLY A 79 5.21 -1.81 19.01
C GLY A 79 5.47 -3.32 19.03
N ALA A 80 4.62 -4.14 18.42
CA ALA A 80 4.76 -5.59 18.45
C ALA A 80 6.04 -6.09 17.77
N ALA A 81 6.58 -5.39 16.78
CA ALA A 81 7.76 -5.81 16.03
C ALA A 81 9.05 -5.98 16.86
N LYS A 82 9.10 -5.43 18.09
CA LYS A 82 10.30 -5.53 18.96
C LYS A 82 10.86 -6.94 19.10
N ARG A 83 10.01 -7.97 19.05
CA ARG A 83 10.39 -9.38 19.29
C ARG A 83 10.09 -10.30 18.12
N GLN A 84 9.73 -9.75 16.96
CA GLN A 84 9.33 -10.53 15.80
C GLN A 84 10.07 -10.12 14.52
N THR A 85 9.78 -10.83 13.45
CA THR A 85 10.22 -10.50 12.11
C THR A 85 9.08 -9.80 11.37
N THR A 86 9.39 -8.71 10.69
CA THR A 86 8.48 -8.03 9.78
C THR A 86 8.84 -8.38 8.34
N PHE A 87 7.85 -8.72 7.55
CA PHE A 87 7.93 -8.95 6.12
C PHE A 87 7.52 -7.66 5.41
N PHE A 88 8.44 -7.10 4.63
CA PHE A 88 8.13 -5.98 3.74
C PHE A 88 7.84 -6.49 2.35
N VAL A 89 6.84 -5.92 1.71
CA VAL A 89 6.56 -6.12 0.29
C VAL A 89 6.66 -4.79 -0.44
N PHE A 90 7.18 -4.82 -1.66
CA PHE A 90 7.39 -3.66 -2.52
C PHE A 90 6.79 -3.95 -3.89
N SER A 91 6.33 -2.89 -4.56
CA SER A 91 5.99 -2.93 -5.98
C SER A 91 7.23 -2.71 -6.85
N ASP A 92 7.17 -1.91 -7.91
CA ASP A 92 8.32 -1.73 -8.81
C ASP A 92 9.60 -1.46 -8.03
N SER A 93 10.61 -2.26 -8.28
CA SER A 93 11.85 -2.27 -7.50
C SER A 93 13.08 -2.19 -8.41
N LEU A 94 14.16 -1.57 -7.93
CA LEU A 94 15.39 -1.42 -8.67
C LEU A 94 16.47 -2.34 -8.10
N ILE A 95 17.00 -3.20 -8.94
CA ILE A 95 18.07 -4.13 -8.61
C ILE A 95 19.26 -3.85 -9.52
N GLY A 96 20.44 -3.63 -8.95
CA GLY A 96 21.67 -3.29 -9.68
C GLY A 96 22.72 -2.70 -8.77
N GLU A 97 23.41 -1.68 -9.24
CA GLU A 97 24.43 -0.96 -8.49
C GLU A 97 24.25 0.56 -8.63
N VAL A 98 24.63 1.31 -7.59
CA VAL A 98 24.71 2.76 -7.62
C VAL A 98 26.18 3.14 -7.45
N ILE A 99 26.78 3.70 -8.50
CA ILE A 99 28.18 4.15 -8.55
C ILE A 99 28.16 5.63 -8.93
N ASP A 100 28.89 6.48 -8.21
CA ASP A 100 28.93 7.92 -8.42
C ASP A 100 27.53 8.55 -8.56
N ASN A 101 26.61 8.11 -7.70
CA ASN A 101 25.21 8.53 -7.65
C ASN A 101 24.43 8.27 -8.98
N LYS A 102 24.85 7.27 -9.74
CA LYS A 102 24.16 6.83 -10.97
C LYS A 102 23.85 5.34 -10.90
N ALA A 103 22.71 4.94 -11.46
CA ALA A 103 22.34 3.54 -11.56
C ALA A 103 23.11 2.84 -12.67
N HIS A 104 23.66 1.66 -12.35
CA HIS A 104 24.38 0.80 -13.28
C HIS A 104 23.76 -0.60 -13.28
N ASN A 105 23.62 -1.20 -14.48
CA ASN A 105 23.06 -2.54 -14.67
C ASN A 105 21.69 -2.74 -13.99
N ALA A 106 20.92 -1.64 -13.90
CA ALA A 106 19.64 -1.65 -13.22
C ALA A 106 18.59 -2.47 -13.98
N VAL A 107 17.90 -3.35 -13.26
CA VAL A 107 16.73 -4.09 -13.72
C VAL A 107 15.57 -3.72 -12.78
N MET A 108 14.36 -3.65 -13.32
CA MET A 108 13.16 -3.27 -12.55
C MET A 108 12.14 -4.42 -12.50
N PRO A 109 12.28 -5.38 -11.56
CA PRO A 109 11.19 -6.30 -11.24
C PRO A 109 9.97 -5.54 -10.71
N HIS A 110 8.76 -6.02 -11.03
CA HIS A 110 7.51 -5.39 -10.61
C HIS A 110 7.14 -5.63 -9.14
N ASN A 111 7.87 -6.51 -8.46
CA ASN A 111 7.75 -6.66 -7.01
C ASN A 111 8.96 -7.39 -6.43
N THR A 112 9.29 -7.02 -5.20
CA THR A 112 10.33 -7.64 -4.37
C THR A 112 9.87 -7.69 -2.92
N VAL A 113 10.66 -8.35 -2.06
CA VAL A 113 10.35 -8.45 -0.64
C VAL A 113 11.59 -8.24 0.22
N ALA A 114 11.37 -7.94 1.51
CA ALA A 114 12.44 -7.95 2.49
C ALA A 114 11.96 -8.48 3.84
N TYR A 115 12.89 -8.91 4.66
CA TYR A 115 12.65 -9.24 6.06
C TYR A 115 13.53 -8.36 6.95
N ILE A 116 12.95 -7.86 8.03
CA ILE A 116 13.68 -7.20 9.12
C ILE A 116 13.33 -7.86 10.45
N LYS A 117 14.33 -8.06 11.31
CA LYS A 117 14.13 -8.58 12.66
C LYS A 117 14.12 -7.43 13.66
N GLY A 118 13.07 -7.37 14.47
CA GLY A 118 12.88 -6.33 15.50
C GLY A 118 12.38 -5.01 14.91
N ASN A 119 12.39 -3.96 15.74
CA ASN A 119 11.92 -2.61 15.40
C ASN A 119 13.01 -1.53 15.52
N ILE A 120 14.26 -1.94 15.55
CA ILE A 120 15.42 -1.05 15.51
C ILE A 120 15.96 -1.06 14.08
N PRO A 121 15.94 0.08 13.37
CA PRO A 121 16.46 0.14 11.99
C PRO A 121 17.98 -0.06 11.99
N SER A 122 18.41 -1.11 11.30
CA SER A 122 19.81 -1.42 11.04
C SER A 122 19.96 -1.97 9.64
N ALA A 123 20.95 -1.52 8.91
CA ALA A 123 21.24 -1.96 7.56
C ALA A 123 21.54 -3.47 7.50
N ASP A 124 22.09 -4.04 8.57
CA ASP A 124 22.40 -5.48 8.68
C ASP A 124 21.18 -6.31 9.09
N ALA A 125 20.17 -5.69 9.69
CA ALA A 125 18.97 -6.38 10.13
C ALA A 125 17.96 -6.61 9.00
N ILE A 126 18.04 -5.83 7.91
CA ILE A 126 17.14 -5.96 6.76
C ILE A 126 17.80 -6.76 5.63
N LYS A 127 17.07 -7.74 5.08
CA LYS A 127 17.52 -8.57 3.96
C LYS A 127 16.48 -8.52 2.85
N PHE A 128 16.91 -8.12 1.65
CA PHE A 128 16.08 -8.00 0.47
C PHE A 128 16.16 -9.26 -0.39
N TYR A 129 15.04 -9.62 -1.03
CA TYR A 129 14.92 -10.80 -1.88
C TYR A 129 14.09 -10.47 -3.12
N TRP A 130 14.48 -11.08 -4.24
CA TRP A 130 13.79 -11.10 -5.53
C TRP A 130 13.98 -12.48 -6.15
N ASP A 131 13.19 -12.83 -7.16
CA ASP A 131 13.41 -14.05 -7.92
C ASP A 131 14.45 -13.80 -9.03
N THR A 132 14.86 -14.85 -9.71
CA THR A 132 15.81 -14.79 -10.81
C THR A 132 15.36 -15.68 -11.95
N THR A 133 15.48 -15.19 -13.18
CA THR A 133 15.30 -15.99 -14.39
C THR A 133 16.33 -17.13 -14.44
N ALA A 134 16.11 -18.12 -15.31
CA ALA A 134 17.08 -19.19 -15.56
C ALA A 134 18.47 -18.67 -16.00
N LYS A 135 18.57 -17.43 -16.49
CA LYS A 135 19.82 -16.76 -16.87
C LYS A 135 20.42 -15.90 -15.75
N GLY A 136 19.89 -16.00 -14.52
CA GLY A 136 20.37 -15.28 -13.35
C GLY A 136 20.01 -13.78 -13.32
N LYS A 137 19.11 -13.29 -14.19
CA LYS A 137 18.64 -11.90 -14.14
C LYS A 137 17.59 -11.73 -13.05
N PRO A 138 17.59 -10.57 -12.33
CA PRO A 138 16.53 -10.26 -11.38
C PRO A 138 15.14 -10.33 -12.02
N GLU A 139 14.19 -10.93 -11.30
CA GLU A 139 12.80 -11.10 -11.71
C GLU A 139 11.86 -10.84 -10.53
N SER A 140 10.59 -10.58 -10.83
CA SER A 140 9.56 -10.34 -9.81
C SER A 140 9.38 -11.57 -8.91
N MET A 141 9.24 -11.33 -7.61
CA MET A 141 8.98 -12.38 -6.62
C MET A 141 7.66 -13.11 -6.88
N PHE A 142 6.64 -12.37 -7.31
CA PHE A 142 5.32 -12.88 -7.63
C PHE A 142 4.96 -12.51 -9.07
N ILE A 143 4.75 -13.53 -9.89
CA ILE A 143 4.33 -13.40 -11.28
C ILE A 143 2.91 -13.97 -11.41
N PRO A 144 1.98 -13.26 -12.07
CA PRO A 144 0.62 -13.76 -12.25
C PRO A 144 0.57 -15.11 -12.97
N HIS A 145 -0.20 -16.05 -12.42
CA HIS A 145 -0.46 -17.36 -13.06
C HIS A 145 -1.87 -17.91 -12.78
N THR A 146 -2.83 -17.01 -12.49
CA THR A 146 -4.25 -17.37 -12.33
C THR A 146 -4.92 -17.57 -13.68
N PRO A 147 -6.11 -18.19 -13.75
CA PRO A 147 -6.85 -18.38 -15.00
C PRO A 147 -7.11 -17.12 -15.82
N ASN A 148 -7.27 -15.96 -15.15
CA ASN A 148 -7.53 -14.68 -15.83
C ASN A 148 -6.25 -13.95 -16.29
N THR A 149 -5.07 -14.51 -16.04
CA THR A 149 -3.79 -13.93 -16.42
C THR A 149 -3.57 -14.00 -17.93
N LYS A 150 -3.08 -12.92 -18.53
CA LYS A 150 -2.62 -12.89 -19.93
C LYS A 150 -1.10 -12.71 -19.98
N PRO A 151 -0.45 -13.15 -21.05
CA PRO A 151 0.99 -12.90 -21.24
C PRO A 151 1.36 -11.42 -21.10
N GLY A 152 2.37 -11.12 -20.31
CA GLY A 152 2.82 -9.75 -20.02
C GLY A 152 2.09 -9.06 -18.88
N ASP A 153 1.11 -9.69 -18.23
CA ASP A 153 0.56 -9.19 -16.98
C ASP A 153 1.60 -9.30 -15.86
N TYR A 154 1.56 -8.37 -14.91
CA TYR A 154 2.41 -8.36 -13.73
C TYR A 154 1.64 -7.91 -12.48
N PHE A 155 2.24 -8.06 -11.31
CA PHE A 155 1.64 -7.59 -10.07
C PHE A 155 2.34 -6.35 -9.52
N TRP A 156 1.56 -5.34 -9.15
CA TRP A 156 1.87 -4.49 -8.01
C TRP A 156 1.23 -5.10 -6.76
N LEU A 157 1.91 -4.96 -5.63
CA LEU A 157 1.45 -5.57 -4.39
C LEU A 157 0.65 -4.59 -3.55
N GLY A 158 -0.48 -5.06 -3.05
CA GLY A 158 -1.26 -4.41 -2.01
C GLY A 158 -0.83 -4.86 -0.62
N ASP A 159 -1.64 -4.52 0.37
CA ASP A 159 -1.41 -4.90 1.76
C ASP A 159 -1.62 -6.40 2.00
N GLY A 160 -1.17 -6.86 3.15
CA GLY A 160 -1.26 -8.25 3.55
C GLY A 160 -1.26 -8.43 5.06
N PHE A 161 -1.48 -9.67 5.49
CA PHE A 161 -1.41 -10.06 6.90
C PHE A 161 -1.16 -11.55 7.05
N VAL A 162 -0.76 -11.98 8.25
CA VAL A 162 -0.67 -13.41 8.61
C VAL A 162 -1.99 -13.84 9.23
N ASN A 163 -2.64 -14.81 8.62
CA ASN A 163 -3.89 -15.36 9.10
C ASN A 163 -3.66 -16.59 9.99
N THR A 164 -3.73 -16.40 11.29
CA THR A 164 -3.51 -17.46 12.27
C THR A 164 -4.64 -18.51 12.27
N ALA A 165 -5.85 -18.16 11.83
CA ALA A 165 -6.95 -19.09 11.70
C ALA A 165 -6.87 -20.01 10.48
N LEU A 166 -6.03 -19.65 9.50
CA LEU A 166 -5.74 -20.44 8.30
C LEU A 166 -4.25 -20.84 8.27
N HIS A 167 -3.82 -21.60 9.26
CA HIS A 167 -2.50 -22.23 9.39
C HIS A 167 -1.31 -21.25 9.38
N ASN A 168 -1.51 -20.00 9.83
CA ASN A 168 -0.55 -18.90 9.75
C ASN A 168 -0.07 -18.62 8.31
N THR A 169 -0.95 -18.79 7.35
CA THR A 169 -0.71 -18.41 5.96
C THR A 169 -0.59 -16.89 5.88
N THR A 170 0.41 -16.40 5.15
CA THR A 170 0.55 -14.97 4.82
C THR A 170 -0.23 -14.70 3.55
N TYR A 171 -1.18 -13.78 3.63
CA TYR A 171 -1.96 -13.31 2.49
C TYR A 171 -1.49 -11.95 2.04
N LEU A 172 -1.39 -11.76 0.72
CA LEU A 172 -1.10 -10.50 0.05
C LEU A 172 -2.15 -10.25 -1.02
N PHE A 173 -2.53 -9.00 -1.23
CA PHE A 173 -3.23 -8.61 -2.45
C PHE A 173 -2.23 -8.34 -3.57
N GLY A 174 -2.57 -8.79 -4.78
CA GLY A 174 -1.86 -8.49 -6.02
C GLY A 174 -2.78 -7.77 -6.99
N TYR A 175 -2.47 -6.53 -7.32
CA TYR A 175 -3.13 -5.80 -8.41
C TYR A 175 -2.56 -6.29 -9.73
N ARG A 176 -3.37 -6.98 -10.52
CA ARG A 176 -2.93 -7.45 -11.84
C ARG A 176 -2.94 -6.30 -12.82
N ILE A 177 -1.74 -5.93 -13.26
CA ILE A 177 -1.50 -4.80 -14.15
C ILE A 177 -1.18 -5.32 -15.54
N ARG A 178 -1.66 -4.60 -16.55
CA ARG A 178 -1.42 -4.86 -17.97
C ARG A 178 -0.96 -3.60 -18.66
N ASN A 179 0.10 -3.72 -19.46
CA ASN A 179 0.55 -2.61 -20.30
C ASN A 179 -0.49 -2.31 -21.39
N THR A 180 -0.71 -1.02 -21.64
CA THR A 180 -1.62 -0.52 -22.66
C THR A 180 -0.90 0.48 -23.57
N LYS A 181 -1.44 0.68 -24.79
CA LYS A 181 -0.93 1.69 -25.70
C LYS A 181 -1.50 3.09 -25.42
N ASN A 182 -2.55 3.16 -24.59
CA ASN A 182 -3.29 4.39 -24.31
C ASN A 182 -3.11 4.81 -22.84
N GLY A 183 -3.53 6.03 -22.52
CA GLY A 183 -3.49 6.57 -21.17
C GLY A 183 -2.07 6.73 -20.63
N ILE A 184 -1.84 6.26 -19.43
CA ILE A 184 -0.52 6.31 -18.74
C ILE A 184 0.38 5.11 -19.08
N GLY A 185 -0.02 4.27 -20.06
CA GLY A 185 0.77 3.14 -20.54
C GLY A 185 0.47 1.81 -19.83
N PHE A 186 -0.38 1.79 -18.82
CA PHE A 186 -0.81 0.60 -18.10
C PHE A 186 -2.21 0.79 -17.48
N GLN A 187 -2.84 -0.31 -17.10
CA GLN A 187 -4.10 -0.31 -16.35
C GLN A 187 -4.17 -1.53 -15.41
N GLU A 188 -4.88 -1.39 -14.32
CA GLU A 188 -5.30 -2.51 -13.49
C GLU A 188 -6.40 -3.29 -14.21
N VAL A 189 -6.27 -4.63 -14.26
CA VAL A 189 -7.19 -5.53 -14.99
C VAL A 189 -7.72 -6.66 -14.11
N GLY A 190 -7.54 -6.57 -12.82
CA GLY A 190 -8.05 -7.52 -11.84
C GLY A 190 -7.29 -7.52 -10.55
N ASN A 191 -7.82 -8.24 -9.58
CA ASN A 191 -7.30 -8.37 -8.24
C ASN A 191 -7.09 -9.85 -7.90
N VAL A 192 -6.00 -10.17 -7.22
CA VAL A 192 -5.59 -11.53 -6.90
C VAL A 192 -5.22 -11.61 -5.42
N LEU A 193 -5.59 -12.69 -4.77
CA LEU A 193 -5.12 -13.04 -3.43
C LEU A 193 -3.97 -14.03 -3.55
N ILE A 194 -2.80 -13.68 -3.03
CA ILE A 194 -1.60 -14.51 -2.98
C ILE A 194 -1.51 -15.11 -1.57
N ALA A 195 -1.45 -16.43 -1.46
CA ALA A 195 -1.38 -17.18 -0.21
C ALA A 195 -0.03 -17.88 -0.08
N ILE A 196 0.79 -17.46 0.87
CA ILE A 196 2.14 -17.99 1.15
C ILE A 196 2.06 -18.88 2.39
N PRO A 197 2.32 -20.18 2.27
CA PRO A 197 2.28 -21.11 3.41
C PRO A 197 3.27 -20.72 4.52
N LYS A 198 2.92 -21.03 5.77
CA LYS A 198 3.82 -20.84 6.91
C LYS A 198 5.16 -21.56 6.67
N GLY A 199 6.26 -20.85 6.88
CA GLY A 199 7.61 -21.39 6.74
C GLY A 199 8.15 -21.40 5.33
N SER A 200 7.36 -21.03 4.32
CA SER A 200 7.83 -20.82 2.96
C SER A 200 8.97 -19.79 2.91
N LYS A 201 9.89 -19.98 1.98
CA LYS A 201 11.08 -19.14 1.81
C LYS A 201 11.09 -18.50 0.43
N PRO A 202 11.63 -17.28 0.30
CA PRO A 202 11.87 -16.70 -1.03
C PRO A 202 12.64 -17.70 -1.92
N PRO A 203 12.22 -17.90 -3.16
CA PRO A 203 11.19 -17.16 -3.92
C PRO A 203 9.76 -17.75 -3.84
N PHE A 204 9.34 -18.35 -2.74
CA PHE A 204 7.97 -18.81 -2.45
C PHE A 204 7.33 -19.68 -3.54
N LYS A 205 8.05 -20.72 -4.00
CA LYS A 205 7.58 -21.59 -5.09
C LYS A 205 6.30 -22.37 -4.76
N ASP A 206 5.94 -22.47 -3.50
CA ASP A 206 4.74 -23.13 -2.95
C ASP A 206 3.56 -22.18 -2.70
N GLN A 207 3.68 -20.89 -3.08
CA GLN A 207 2.58 -19.94 -2.97
C GLN A 207 1.43 -20.28 -3.93
N ARG A 208 0.19 -19.99 -3.50
CA ARG A 208 -1.02 -20.13 -4.32
C ARG A 208 -1.55 -18.76 -4.69
N GLN A 209 -2.17 -18.65 -5.85
CA GLN A 209 -2.84 -17.43 -6.31
C GLN A 209 -4.29 -17.73 -6.63
N MET A 210 -5.18 -16.80 -6.26
CA MET A 210 -6.62 -16.91 -6.49
C MET A 210 -7.13 -15.58 -7.07
N ASP A 211 -7.76 -15.61 -8.25
CA ASP A 211 -8.52 -14.44 -8.73
C ASP A 211 -9.61 -14.11 -7.73
N THR A 212 -9.78 -12.84 -7.39
CA THR A 212 -10.82 -12.37 -6.47
C THR A 212 -11.91 -11.62 -7.22
N PRO A 213 -13.15 -11.57 -6.70
CA PRO A 213 -14.18 -10.67 -7.21
C PRO A 213 -14.04 -9.22 -6.68
N LEU A 214 -12.95 -8.90 -5.96
CA LEU A 214 -12.76 -7.66 -5.23
C LEU A 214 -12.17 -6.54 -6.09
N TYR A 215 -12.64 -6.42 -7.32
CA TYR A 215 -12.22 -5.45 -8.32
C TYR A 215 -13.43 -4.77 -8.94
N PHE A 216 -13.44 -3.44 -8.98
CA PHE A 216 -14.45 -2.64 -9.66
C PHE A 216 -14.04 -2.46 -11.11
N ASP A 217 -14.82 -2.99 -12.02
CA ASP A 217 -14.64 -2.84 -13.45
C ASP A 217 -15.44 -1.64 -14.02
N GLU A 218 -15.21 -1.32 -15.30
CA GLU A 218 -15.91 -0.22 -15.99
C GLU A 218 -17.43 -0.36 -15.97
N ALA A 219 -17.93 -1.59 -15.95
CA ALA A 219 -19.38 -1.85 -15.94
C ALA A 219 -20.04 -1.39 -14.62
N SER A 220 -19.27 -1.33 -13.53
CA SER A 220 -19.72 -0.79 -12.24
C SER A 220 -19.79 0.74 -12.20
N GLY A 221 -19.25 1.44 -13.21
CA GLY A 221 -19.07 2.89 -13.22
C GLY A 221 -17.89 3.38 -12.37
N PHE A 222 -17.08 2.45 -11.83
CA PHE A 222 -15.91 2.71 -11.01
C PHE A 222 -14.71 1.93 -11.53
N HIS A 223 -13.53 2.35 -11.08
CA HIS A 223 -12.28 1.60 -11.19
C HIS A 223 -11.61 1.49 -9.84
N GLY A 224 -10.95 0.39 -9.61
CA GLY A 224 -10.16 0.16 -8.42
C GLY A 224 -10.46 -1.17 -7.77
N SER A 225 -9.83 -1.42 -6.64
CA SER A 225 -9.95 -2.71 -5.97
C SER A 225 -9.74 -2.61 -4.47
N PHE A 226 -10.02 -3.70 -3.78
CA PHE A 226 -9.67 -3.89 -2.39
C PHE A 226 -8.21 -4.34 -2.24
N GLY A 227 -7.64 -4.13 -1.04
CA GLY A 227 -6.24 -4.45 -0.73
C GLY A 227 -5.35 -3.23 -0.54
N ALA A 228 -5.91 -2.01 -0.58
CA ALA A 228 -5.18 -0.76 -0.35
C ALA A 228 -4.68 -0.60 1.10
N GLY A 229 -5.29 -1.32 2.02
CA GLY A 229 -4.93 -1.43 3.44
C GLY A 229 -5.71 -2.55 4.10
N ILE A 230 -5.12 -3.18 5.10
CA ILE A 230 -5.75 -4.23 5.89
C ILE A 230 -5.65 -3.87 7.38
N LEU A 231 -6.75 -3.98 8.10
CA LEU A 231 -6.75 -4.03 9.55
C LEU A 231 -7.19 -5.43 9.99
N ASN A 232 -6.24 -6.23 10.45
CA ASN A 232 -6.55 -7.47 11.14
C ASN A 232 -7.06 -7.14 12.55
N ASN A 233 -8.38 -7.06 12.70
CA ASN A 233 -9.04 -6.74 13.95
C ASN A 233 -9.52 -8.02 14.70
N SER A 234 -8.88 -9.16 14.41
CA SER A 234 -9.10 -10.41 15.13
C SER A 234 -8.39 -10.42 16.48
N ALA A 235 -8.85 -11.26 17.39
CA ALA A 235 -8.24 -11.39 18.72
C ALA A 235 -6.74 -11.78 18.64
N SER A 236 -6.33 -12.52 17.62
CA SER A 236 -4.93 -12.94 17.43
C SER A 236 -4.00 -11.78 17.09
N ALA A 237 -4.49 -10.71 16.47
CA ALA A 237 -3.69 -9.53 16.13
C ALA A 237 -3.36 -8.67 17.35
N LYS A 238 -4.04 -8.89 18.48
CA LYS A 238 -3.82 -8.16 19.75
C LYS A 238 -3.92 -6.65 19.61
N VAL A 239 -4.76 -6.19 18.71
CA VAL A 239 -5.07 -4.75 18.55
C VAL A 239 -6.13 -4.32 19.55
N PRO A 240 -6.13 -3.06 20.03
CA PRO A 240 -7.18 -2.54 20.88
C PRO A 240 -8.56 -2.60 20.21
N GLY A 241 -9.58 -3.04 20.92
CA GLY A 241 -10.94 -3.08 20.40
C GLY A 241 -11.20 -4.15 19.34
N ALA A 242 -10.41 -5.25 19.35
CA ALA A 242 -10.59 -6.36 18.42
C ALA A 242 -12.03 -6.90 18.45
N ASP A 243 -12.67 -7.04 17.28
CA ASP A 243 -14.06 -7.45 17.09
C ASP A 243 -14.24 -8.78 16.34
N GLY A 244 -13.12 -9.42 15.99
CA GLY A 244 -13.09 -10.74 15.35
C GLY A 244 -13.06 -10.73 13.82
N PHE A 245 -13.05 -9.56 13.18
CA PHE A 245 -13.01 -9.44 11.72
C PHE A 245 -11.64 -9.01 11.19
N VAL A 246 -11.40 -9.31 9.92
CA VAL A 246 -10.38 -8.67 9.09
C VAL A 246 -11.10 -7.64 8.24
N TYR A 247 -10.69 -6.39 8.33
CA TYR A 247 -11.17 -5.29 7.50
C TYR A 247 -10.19 -5.09 6.35
N VAL A 248 -10.73 -5.03 5.13
CA VAL A 248 -9.94 -4.78 3.91
C VAL A 248 -10.48 -3.53 3.24
N TYR A 249 -9.61 -2.55 3.06
CA TYR A 249 -9.96 -1.27 2.45
C TYR A 249 -9.67 -1.32 0.97
N GLY A 250 -10.57 -0.71 0.20
CA GLY A 250 -10.43 -0.53 -1.24
C GLY A 250 -10.45 0.95 -1.61
N ILE A 251 -9.82 1.27 -2.74
CA ILE A 251 -9.87 2.61 -3.33
C ILE A 251 -10.66 2.54 -4.63
N ARG A 252 -11.58 3.48 -4.78
CA ARG A 252 -12.49 3.57 -5.91
C ARG A 252 -12.37 4.91 -6.60
N THR A 253 -12.19 4.90 -7.91
CA THR A 253 -12.11 6.08 -8.78
C THR A 253 -13.39 6.17 -9.62
N PRO A 254 -13.95 7.37 -9.90
CA PRO A 254 -13.43 8.69 -9.55
C PRO A 254 -13.57 9.04 -8.06
N GLY A 255 -12.87 10.10 -7.62
CA GLY A 255 -12.97 10.67 -6.26
C GLY A 255 -12.00 10.09 -5.25
N LYS A 256 -11.24 9.03 -5.57
CA LYS A 256 -10.33 8.36 -4.62
C LYS A 256 -11.03 8.04 -3.31
N SER A 257 -12.25 7.51 -3.44
CA SER A 257 -13.08 7.14 -2.31
C SER A 257 -12.58 5.86 -1.66
N VAL A 258 -12.53 5.83 -0.34
CA VAL A 258 -12.25 4.61 0.44
C VAL A 258 -13.55 3.87 0.67
N VAL A 259 -13.56 2.59 0.36
CA VAL A 259 -14.62 1.62 0.69
C VAL A 259 -14.05 0.54 1.60
N VAL A 260 -14.90 -0.17 2.34
CA VAL A 260 -14.44 -1.20 3.27
C VAL A 260 -15.28 -2.46 3.19
N ALA A 261 -14.58 -3.59 3.18
CA ALA A 261 -15.15 -4.92 3.36
C ALA A 261 -14.66 -5.53 4.67
N ARG A 262 -15.39 -6.51 5.18
CA ARG A 262 -14.94 -7.34 6.30
C ARG A 262 -15.29 -8.80 6.08
N VAL A 263 -14.49 -9.67 6.71
CA VAL A 263 -14.71 -11.11 6.72
C VAL A 263 -14.10 -11.70 7.99
N THR A 264 -14.59 -12.85 8.46
CA THR A 264 -13.92 -13.56 9.56
C THR A 264 -12.60 -14.17 9.08
N PRO A 265 -11.55 -14.26 9.92
CA PRO A 265 -10.28 -14.86 9.49
C PRO A 265 -10.43 -16.26 8.89
N LYS A 266 -11.28 -17.13 9.44
CA LYS A 266 -11.51 -18.49 8.94
C LYS A 266 -12.17 -18.57 7.56
N ASP A 267 -12.86 -17.50 7.16
CA ASP A 267 -13.59 -17.43 5.89
C ASP A 267 -12.86 -16.56 4.85
N PHE A 268 -11.61 -16.17 5.09
CA PHE A 268 -10.87 -15.19 4.28
C PHE A 268 -10.75 -15.60 2.80
N GLU A 269 -10.61 -16.90 2.49
CA GLU A 269 -10.58 -17.43 1.11
C GLU A 269 -11.99 -17.66 0.53
N LYS A 270 -13.07 -17.47 1.29
CA LYS A 270 -14.46 -17.68 0.85
C LYS A 270 -15.07 -16.34 0.46
N PHE A 271 -14.89 -15.93 -0.78
CA PHE A 271 -15.31 -14.59 -1.23
C PHE A 271 -16.82 -14.37 -1.13
N ASP A 272 -17.64 -15.41 -1.11
CA ASP A 272 -19.09 -15.37 -0.88
C ASP A 272 -19.48 -15.03 0.57
N ARG A 273 -18.50 -15.03 1.51
CA ARG A 273 -18.67 -14.67 2.92
C ARG A 273 -18.27 -13.23 3.25
N TRP A 274 -17.71 -12.53 2.28
CA TRP A 274 -17.33 -11.15 2.46
C TRP A 274 -18.55 -10.24 2.44
N VAL A 275 -18.54 -9.24 3.31
CA VAL A 275 -19.57 -8.22 3.37
C VAL A 275 -18.96 -6.83 3.28
N PHE A 276 -19.68 -5.92 2.63
CA PHE A 276 -19.26 -4.58 2.30
C PHE A 276 -20.13 -3.58 3.06
N PHE A 277 -19.52 -2.53 3.58
CA PHE A 277 -20.26 -1.49 4.31
C PHE A 277 -21.01 -0.59 3.32
N ASP A 278 -22.34 -0.48 3.46
CA ASP A 278 -23.21 0.28 2.55
C ASP A 278 -23.60 1.68 3.09
N GLY A 279 -22.97 2.09 4.22
CA GLY A 279 -23.26 3.36 4.88
C GLY A 279 -24.24 3.23 6.04
N GLN A 280 -24.97 2.14 6.12
CA GLN A 280 -25.95 1.85 7.22
C GLN A 280 -25.69 0.49 7.86
N GLY A 281 -25.23 -0.48 7.09
CA GLY A 281 -24.98 -1.83 7.51
C GLY A 281 -24.01 -2.57 6.60
N TRP A 282 -24.19 -3.89 6.52
CA TRP A 282 -23.30 -4.77 5.76
C TRP A 282 -24.08 -5.55 4.71
N THR A 283 -23.66 -5.48 3.47
CA THR A 283 -24.26 -6.14 2.31
C THR A 283 -23.27 -7.10 1.66
N THR A 284 -23.75 -8.13 0.98
CA THR A 284 -22.95 -9.03 0.13
C THR A 284 -22.69 -8.47 -1.27
N ASP A 285 -23.37 -7.38 -1.64
CA ASP A 285 -23.21 -6.71 -2.93
C ASP A 285 -22.11 -5.64 -2.86
N MET A 286 -20.96 -5.92 -3.44
CA MET A 286 -19.80 -5.02 -3.47
C MET A 286 -20.12 -3.67 -4.13
N ASN A 287 -21.02 -3.65 -5.12
CA ASN A 287 -21.37 -2.41 -5.83
C ASN A 287 -22.14 -1.42 -4.95
N LYS A 288 -22.73 -1.89 -3.85
CA LYS A 288 -23.39 -1.06 -2.85
C LYS A 288 -22.45 -0.50 -1.79
N ALA A 289 -21.15 -0.84 -1.84
CA ALA A 289 -20.20 -0.30 -0.88
C ALA A 289 -20.23 1.22 -0.86
N ALA A 290 -20.47 1.83 0.31
CA ALA A 290 -20.48 3.26 0.49
C ALA A 290 -19.07 3.81 0.71
N ALA A 291 -18.83 5.05 0.28
CA ALA A 291 -17.61 5.75 0.60
C ALA A 291 -17.56 6.09 2.10
N ILE A 292 -16.52 5.61 2.79
CA ILE A 292 -16.26 5.95 4.21
C ILE A 292 -15.24 7.09 4.36
N ALA A 293 -14.54 7.43 3.30
CA ALA A 293 -13.65 8.57 3.15
C ALA A 293 -13.46 8.88 1.67
N ASP A 294 -12.83 10.00 1.37
CA ASP A 294 -12.45 10.43 0.02
C ASP A 294 -11.02 10.98 -0.01
N ARG A 295 -10.54 11.33 -1.21
CA ARG A 295 -9.26 11.99 -1.43
C ARG A 295 -8.06 11.18 -0.90
N ALA A 296 -8.20 9.86 -0.81
CA ALA A 296 -7.14 8.97 -0.37
C ALA A 296 -6.15 8.62 -1.49
N SER A 297 -5.11 7.87 -1.18
CA SER A 297 -4.17 7.28 -2.14
C SER A 297 -4.52 5.83 -2.44
N ASN A 298 -3.86 5.24 -3.44
CA ASN A 298 -4.04 3.82 -3.78
C ASN A 298 -3.56 2.87 -2.67
N GLU A 299 -2.77 3.38 -1.74
CA GLU A 299 -2.29 2.68 -0.56
C GLU A 299 -2.57 3.54 0.68
N MET A 300 -2.98 2.91 1.76
CA MET A 300 -3.35 3.57 2.99
C MET A 300 -3.28 2.59 4.16
N SER A 301 -3.52 3.06 5.37
CA SER A 301 -3.65 2.22 6.55
C SER A 301 -4.75 2.72 7.48
N VAL A 302 -5.33 1.83 8.27
CA VAL A 302 -6.19 2.17 9.40
C VAL A 302 -5.63 1.51 10.66
N THR A 303 -5.34 2.31 11.68
CA THR A 303 -4.71 1.86 12.92
C THR A 303 -5.55 2.28 14.13
N PRO A 304 -5.90 1.35 15.04
CA PRO A 304 -6.51 1.71 16.31
C PRO A 304 -5.55 2.56 17.16
N LEU A 305 -6.07 3.64 17.75
CA LEU A 305 -5.34 4.50 18.66
C LEU A 305 -5.66 4.10 20.12
N PRO A 306 -4.77 4.43 21.08
CA PRO A 306 -4.98 4.09 22.50
C PRO A 306 -6.24 4.71 23.13
N ASP A 307 -6.75 5.80 22.56
CA ASP A 307 -7.95 6.50 23.02
C ASP A 307 -9.26 5.93 22.43
N GLY A 308 -9.19 4.80 21.73
CA GLY A 308 -10.34 4.11 21.14
C GLY A 308 -10.75 4.62 19.77
N ARG A 309 -10.08 5.65 19.24
CA ARG A 309 -10.28 6.12 17.86
C ARG A 309 -9.44 5.31 16.88
N TYR A 310 -9.63 5.57 15.60
CA TYR A 310 -8.88 4.97 14.50
C TYR A 310 -8.22 6.05 13.66
N ALA A 311 -6.95 5.90 13.34
CA ALA A 311 -6.22 6.76 12.42
C ALA A 311 -6.19 6.13 11.03
N MET A 312 -6.86 6.72 10.05
CA MET A 312 -6.73 6.40 8.63
C MET A 312 -5.63 7.29 8.05
N VAL A 313 -4.49 6.72 7.67
CA VAL A 313 -3.33 7.45 7.12
C VAL A 313 -3.21 7.21 5.62
N PHE A 314 -2.99 8.27 4.85
CA PHE A 314 -2.91 8.22 3.39
C PHE A 314 -2.15 9.43 2.82
N GLN A 315 -1.73 9.36 1.54
CA GLN A 315 -1.34 10.54 0.78
C GLN A 315 -2.60 11.21 0.24
N MET A 316 -2.75 12.50 0.49
CA MET A 316 -3.92 13.24 0.03
C MET A 316 -3.99 13.26 -1.51
N ASP A 317 -5.18 13.04 -2.08
CA ASP A 317 -5.47 13.07 -3.52
C ASP A 317 -4.66 12.06 -4.37
N GLY A 318 -4.06 11.04 -3.74
CA GLY A 318 -3.18 10.08 -4.39
C GLY A 318 -1.77 10.59 -4.59
N ILE A 319 -1.59 11.73 -5.22
CA ILE A 319 -0.33 12.43 -5.46
C ILE A 319 -0.49 13.86 -4.97
N SER A 320 0.17 14.20 -3.90
CA SER A 320 0.20 15.57 -3.37
C SER A 320 1.35 15.73 -2.37
N LYS A 321 1.60 16.95 -1.97
CA LYS A 321 2.60 17.29 -0.95
C LYS A 321 2.19 16.93 0.49
N TRP A 322 0.98 16.44 0.73
CA TRP A 322 0.47 16.21 2.07
C TRP A 322 0.32 14.73 2.40
N VAL A 323 1.10 14.28 3.37
CA VAL A 323 0.76 13.10 4.17
C VAL A 323 -0.33 13.52 5.14
N ALA A 324 -1.44 12.81 5.15
CA ALA A 324 -2.64 13.18 5.89
C ALA A 324 -3.23 12.00 6.67
N MET A 325 -4.14 12.32 7.59
CA MET A 325 -4.96 11.32 8.25
C MET A 325 -6.40 11.80 8.42
N ARG A 326 -7.29 10.88 8.72
CA ARG A 326 -8.62 11.11 9.30
C ARG A 326 -8.75 10.33 10.59
N LEU A 327 -9.52 10.84 11.54
CA LEU A 327 -9.89 10.13 12.76
C LEU A 327 -11.26 9.47 12.56
N GLY A 328 -11.38 8.20 12.94
CA GLY A 328 -12.63 7.44 12.90
C GLY A 328 -13.04 6.95 14.27
N SER A 329 -14.35 6.71 14.46
CA SER A 329 -14.88 6.10 15.69
C SER A 329 -14.91 4.57 15.62
N SER A 330 -14.76 4.00 14.43
CA SER A 330 -14.69 2.56 14.20
C SER A 330 -13.82 2.24 12.97
N PRO A 331 -13.49 0.98 12.69
CA PRO A 331 -12.78 0.59 11.46
C PRO A 331 -13.47 1.02 10.16
N TYR A 332 -14.77 1.18 10.19
CA TYR A 332 -15.61 1.57 9.03
C TYR A 332 -16.22 2.96 9.19
N GLY A 333 -15.70 3.75 10.12
CA GLY A 333 -16.12 5.14 10.36
C GLY A 333 -17.22 5.29 11.43
N PRO A 334 -17.92 6.43 11.46
CA PRO A 334 -17.68 7.58 10.60
C PRO A 334 -16.30 8.20 10.79
N PHE A 335 -15.74 8.75 9.70
CA PHE A 335 -14.45 9.47 9.74
C PHE A 335 -14.65 10.98 9.70
N GLY A 336 -13.80 11.70 10.44
CA GLY A 336 -13.77 13.17 10.50
C GLY A 336 -13.08 13.82 9.28
N PRO A 337 -12.81 15.13 9.34
CA PRO A 337 -12.14 15.86 8.29
C PRO A 337 -10.67 15.42 8.12
N ILE A 338 -10.05 15.88 7.01
CA ILE A 338 -8.62 15.67 6.77
C ILE A 338 -7.80 16.47 7.78
N ILE A 339 -6.81 15.82 8.38
CA ILE A 339 -5.79 16.41 9.23
C ILE A 339 -4.45 16.26 8.50
N ASN A 340 -3.84 17.38 8.11
CA ASN A 340 -2.53 17.37 7.46
C ASN A 340 -1.45 17.05 8.49
N LEU A 341 -0.69 15.97 8.25
CA LEU A 341 0.36 15.51 9.16
C LEU A 341 1.73 16.09 8.80
N TYR A 342 2.14 15.92 7.55
CA TYR A 342 3.48 16.27 7.10
C TYR A 342 3.47 16.83 5.69
N ASN A 343 4.20 17.94 5.49
CA ASN A 343 4.37 18.58 4.21
C ASN A 343 5.68 18.14 3.55
N THR A 344 5.59 17.60 2.34
CA THR A 344 6.72 17.10 1.56
C THR A 344 7.22 18.12 0.52
N ASP A 345 6.96 19.43 0.69
CA ASP A 345 7.29 20.51 -0.27
C ASP A 345 8.78 20.58 -0.66
N ARG A 346 9.70 20.02 0.15
CA ARG A 346 11.11 19.90 -0.24
C ARG A 346 11.32 19.10 -1.54
N TYR A 347 10.34 18.34 -1.98
CA TYR A 347 10.32 17.61 -3.22
C TYR A 347 9.51 18.32 -4.32
N SER A 348 9.42 19.64 -4.28
CA SER A 348 8.72 20.45 -5.29
C SER A 348 9.32 20.32 -6.68
N GLY A 349 8.56 20.71 -7.70
CA GLY A 349 9.00 20.73 -9.09
C GLY A 349 8.72 19.43 -9.84
N LYS A 350 9.78 18.73 -10.29
CA LYS A 350 9.64 17.48 -11.06
C LYS A 350 9.48 16.22 -10.20
N VAL A 351 9.29 16.38 -8.90
CA VAL A 351 9.20 15.28 -7.94
C VAL A 351 7.78 15.21 -7.37
N ILE A 352 7.28 13.99 -7.25
CA ILE A 352 5.98 13.67 -6.66
C ILE A 352 6.15 12.84 -5.40
N THR A 353 5.19 12.97 -4.47
CA THR A 353 5.08 12.10 -3.30
C THR A 353 3.71 11.44 -3.26
N TYR A 354 3.66 10.18 -2.82
CA TYR A 354 2.47 9.34 -2.92
C TYR A 354 2.51 8.15 -1.96
N ASN A 355 1.38 7.45 -1.82
CA ASN A 355 1.24 6.16 -1.14
C ASN A 355 1.67 6.18 0.34
N ALA A 356 1.28 7.24 1.09
CA ALA A 356 1.57 7.28 2.52
C ALA A 356 0.73 6.28 3.32
N LYS A 357 1.35 5.59 4.28
CA LYS A 357 0.70 4.66 5.21
C LYS A 357 1.48 4.47 6.50
N ALA A 358 0.80 4.08 7.57
CA ALA A 358 1.41 3.78 8.86
C ALA A 358 1.85 2.31 8.96
N HIS A 359 2.83 2.06 9.82
CA HIS A 359 3.38 0.76 10.17
C HIS A 359 3.24 0.54 11.68
N PRO A 360 2.04 0.14 12.18
CA PRO A 360 1.76 0.12 13.61
C PRO A 360 2.69 -0.80 14.40
N SER A 361 2.98 -2.00 13.92
CA SER A 361 3.86 -2.95 14.61
C SER A 361 5.30 -2.43 14.78
N LEU A 362 5.79 -1.60 13.84
CA LEU A 362 7.10 -0.96 13.88
C LEU A 362 7.12 0.35 14.67
N SER A 363 5.96 0.90 14.99
CA SER A 363 5.78 2.12 15.78
C SER A 363 6.11 1.88 17.25
N ARG A 364 6.34 2.95 18.02
CA ARG A 364 6.45 2.88 19.48
C ARG A 364 5.13 3.29 20.13
N PRO A 365 4.85 2.95 21.38
CA PRO A 365 3.67 3.44 22.07
C PRO A 365 3.56 4.98 22.02
N GLY A 366 2.39 5.48 21.69
CA GLY A 366 2.11 6.92 21.56
C GLY A 366 2.54 7.56 20.24
N GLU A 367 2.99 6.76 19.26
CA GLU A 367 3.39 7.30 17.94
C GLU A 367 2.99 6.38 16.78
N LEU A 368 3.05 6.91 15.57
CA LEU A 368 2.97 6.12 14.33
C LEU A 368 4.19 6.39 13.46
N LEU A 369 4.85 5.32 13.04
CA LEU A 369 5.85 5.33 11.98
C LEU A 369 5.10 5.28 10.64
N ILE A 370 5.33 6.27 9.78
CA ILE A 370 4.63 6.41 8.50
C ILE A 370 5.67 6.44 7.38
N THR A 371 5.42 5.72 6.29
CA THR A 371 6.16 5.86 5.04
C THR A 371 5.40 6.69 4.02
N TYR A 372 6.14 7.29 3.11
CA TYR A 372 5.66 7.79 1.83
C TYR A 372 6.70 7.54 0.76
N ASN A 373 6.25 7.46 -0.48
CA ASN A 373 7.11 7.23 -1.63
C ASN A 373 7.45 8.55 -2.30
N VAL A 374 8.61 8.58 -2.95
CA VAL A 374 9.09 9.73 -3.73
C VAL A 374 9.50 9.23 -5.11
N ASN A 375 9.10 9.96 -6.16
CA ASN A 375 9.43 9.62 -7.52
C ASN A 375 9.55 10.89 -8.38
N PHE A 376 10.07 10.77 -9.58
CA PHE A 376 10.04 11.83 -10.57
C PHE A 376 8.77 11.77 -11.44
N THR A 377 8.32 12.92 -11.92
CA THR A 377 7.26 12.98 -12.94
C THR A 377 7.76 12.42 -14.28
N ASP A 378 9.07 12.47 -14.53
CA ASP A 378 9.76 11.87 -15.67
C ASP A 378 10.67 10.72 -15.16
N PHE A 379 10.00 9.64 -14.71
CA PHE A 379 10.61 8.53 -14.00
C PHE A 379 11.81 7.92 -14.74
N PHE A 380 11.61 7.51 -16.00
CA PHE A 380 12.63 6.74 -16.71
C PHE A 380 13.88 7.54 -17.08
N ASN A 381 13.75 8.83 -17.36
CA ASN A 381 14.89 9.66 -17.73
C ASN A 381 15.71 10.13 -16.53
N GLN A 382 15.06 10.30 -15.37
CA GLN A 382 15.72 10.89 -14.20
C GLN A 382 16.20 9.85 -13.19
N LEU A 383 15.61 8.67 -13.17
CA LEU A 383 15.95 7.62 -12.21
C LEU A 383 17.41 7.17 -12.32
N ASN A 384 17.92 7.02 -13.54
CA ASN A 384 19.32 6.64 -13.75
C ASN A 384 20.32 7.71 -13.29
N ALA A 385 19.91 8.97 -13.32
CA ALA A 385 20.76 10.10 -12.92
C ALA A 385 20.73 10.38 -11.41
N THR A 386 19.62 9.99 -10.74
CA THR A 386 19.41 10.24 -9.31
C THR A 386 18.61 9.11 -8.66
N PRO A 387 19.17 7.89 -8.61
CA PRO A 387 18.45 6.70 -8.17
C PRO A 387 18.04 6.78 -6.70
N ASP A 388 18.74 7.58 -5.88
CA ASP A 388 18.47 7.77 -4.46
C ASP A 388 17.08 8.36 -4.16
N ILE A 389 16.42 8.94 -5.16
CA ILE A 389 15.07 9.48 -4.98
C ILE A 389 14.03 8.37 -4.77
N TYR A 390 14.15 7.25 -5.50
CA TYR A 390 13.17 6.19 -5.58
C TYR A 390 13.34 5.16 -4.46
N ARG A 391 13.07 5.57 -3.24
CA ARG A 391 13.08 4.72 -2.05
C ARG A 391 12.16 5.25 -0.97
N PRO A 392 11.74 4.42 0.01
CA PRO A 392 10.87 4.85 1.10
C PRO A 392 11.48 6.01 1.89
N ARG A 393 10.62 6.93 2.32
CA ARG A 393 10.91 7.96 3.31
C ARG A 393 10.04 7.74 4.52
N PHE A 394 10.60 7.93 5.69
CA PHE A 394 9.91 7.68 6.94
C PHE A 394 9.77 8.97 7.74
N VAL A 395 8.58 9.16 8.30
CA VAL A 395 8.29 10.17 9.31
C VAL A 395 7.63 9.51 10.51
N ARG A 396 7.75 10.14 11.65
CA ARG A 396 7.18 9.69 12.91
C ARG A 396 6.22 10.73 13.43
N VAL A 397 4.95 10.37 13.53
CA VAL A 397 3.92 11.17 14.19
C VAL A 397 3.90 10.77 15.66
N ILE A 398 4.10 11.73 16.54
CA ILE A 398 4.11 11.57 17.99
C ILE A 398 2.86 12.28 18.51
N PHE A 399 1.93 11.52 19.07
CA PHE A 399 0.69 12.07 19.62
C PHE A 399 0.93 12.69 20.99
N ASP A 400 0.26 13.81 21.24
CA ASP A 400 0.27 14.45 22.57
C ASP A 400 -0.36 13.49 23.59
N LYS A 401 0.20 13.48 24.79
CA LYS A 401 -0.45 12.76 25.88
C LYS A 401 -1.82 13.38 26.18
N PRO A 402 -2.86 12.58 26.48
CA PRO A 402 -4.10 13.13 26.98
C PRO A 402 -3.77 14.11 28.12
N ARG A 403 -4.35 15.29 28.10
CA ARG A 403 -4.33 16.18 29.28
C ARG A 403 -5.35 15.61 30.25
N ASP A 404 -4.88 15.25 31.44
CA ASP A 404 -5.71 14.83 32.56
C ASP A 404 -6.76 15.91 32.90
#